data_850c8c4e933f85b5bffad84fe64a11d9
#
_entry.id   850c8c4e933f85b5bffad84fe64a11d9
#
_cell.length_a   1.000
_cell.length_b   1.000
_cell.length_c   1.000
_cell.angle_alpha   90.00
_cell.angle_beta   90.00
_cell.angle_gamma   90.00
#
_symmetry.space_group_name_H-M   'P 1'
#
loop_
_entity.id
_entity.type
_entity.pdbx_description
1 polymer ?
#
loop_
_entity_poly.entity_id
_entity_poly.type
_entity_poly.pdbx_seq_one_letter_code
_entity_poly.pdbx_strand_id
1 'polypeptide(L)'
;MQKLAKAFTLVELLVAVSVLALLILFVAGLFNASTNVITTSGKHIDTDAQARPVLDRLAVDLAQMVKRTEVDYYLKSPSAPQPGNDQMAFFAQVSGYYPSIGSQSPISLVAYRVNSDSSSQAFNKVERLAKGLLWNGESGSDVPIVFLPLSIAATWPAATNSAPDPQADYESVGPQVFRFEYYYLLKNGAFSDTPWDAAAGHVNINGTQDLAAIVVTIAAIDKKSRVLVTDSQLTTLAASMADYSAAMRPGDLCAQWQSAIDQSNAVPRVALSGIRIYERHFHLP
;
A
#
# COMPACT_ATOMS: atom_id res chain seq x y z
N MET A 1 9.67 48.03 -67.35
CA MET A 1 9.88 48.44 -65.93
C MET A 1 10.51 47.29 -65.21
N GLN A 2 11.80 47.25 -64.96
CA GLN A 2 12.48 46.24 -64.14
C GLN A 2 12.30 46.64 -62.72
N LYS A 3 11.60 45.77 -61.95
CA LYS A 3 11.53 45.88 -60.47
C LYS A 3 12.92 45.53 -59.92
N LEU A 4 13.62 46.53 -59.40
CA LEU A 4 14.83 46.35 -58.61
C LEU A 4 14.49 45.45 -57.37
N ALA A 5 15.04 44.25 -57.35
CA ALA A 5 14.98 43.40 -56.16
C ALA A 5 15.77 44.11 -55.05
N LYS A 6 15.10 44.43 -53.93
CA LYS A 6 15.78 44.97 -52.77
C LYS A 6 16.64 43.84 -52.16
N ALA A 7 17.96 44.06 -52.15
CA ALA A 7 18.87 43.13 -51.45
C ALA A 7 18.71 43.28 -49.91
N PHE A 8 18.69 42.18 -49.19
CA PHE A 8 18.70 42.20 -47.75
C PHE A 8 19.99 42.78 -47.18
N THR A 9 19.86 43.58 -46.14
CA THR A 9 21.04 44.09 -45.45
C THR A 9 21.60 43.02 -44.52
N LEU A 10 22.91 43.06 -44.25
CA LEU A 10 23.58 42.12 -43.34
C LEU A 10 22.99 42.20 -41.93
N VAL A 11 22.53 43.38 -41.51
CA VAL A 11 21.88 43.62 -40.20
C VAL A 11 20.51 42.92 -40.13
N GLU A 12 19.68 43.01 -41.18
CA GLU A 12 18.38 42.32 -41.23
C GLU A 12 18.53 40.81 -41.14
N LEU A 13 19.55 40.25 -41.80
CA LEU A 13 19.84 38.82 -41.72
C LEU A 13 20.29 38.41 -40.31
N LEU A 14 21.15 39.22 -39.67
CA LEU A 14 21.62 38.97 -38.32
C LEU A 14 20.47 39.02 -37.29
N VAL A 15 19.58 40.01 -37.43
CA VAL A 15 18.40 40.10 -36.58
C VAL A 15 17.46 38.92 -36.80
N ALA A 16 17.21 38.55 -38.06
CA ALA A 16 16.34 37.41 -38.36
C ALA A 16 16.88 36.10 -37.78
N VAL A 17 18.18 35.83 -37.89
CA VAL A 17 18.83 34.65 -37.33
C VAL A 17 18.78 34.66 -35.80
N SER A 18 18.98 35.82 -35.17
CA SER A 18 18.90 35.96 -33.72
C SER A 18 17.48 35.67 -33.19
N VAL A 19 16.46 36.22 -33.83
CA VAL A 19 15.05 35.96 -33.50
C VAL A 19 14.70 34.49 -33.70
N LEU A 20 15.16 33.89 -34.82
CA LEU A 20 14.95 32.46 -35.08
C LEU A 20 15.60 31.59 -34.01
N ALA A 21 16.84 31.90 -33.61
CA ALA A 21 17.52 31.16 -32.54
C ALA A 21 16.76 31.24 -31.21
N LEU A 22 16.25 32.41 -30.83
CA LEU A 22 15.43 32.59 -29.64
C LEU A 22 14.12 31.79 -29.72
N LEU A 23 13.46 31.77 -30.87
CA LEU A 23 12.25 30.98 -31.10
C LEU A 23 12.52 29.48 -30.95
N ILE A 24 13.63 28.98 -31.51
CA ILE A 24 14.00 27.56 -31.36
C ILE A 24 14.27 27.21 -29.92
N LEU A 25 14.98 28.03 -29.16
CA LEU A 25 15.22 27.82 -27.72
C LEU A 25 13.92 27.81 -26.93
N PHE A 26 13.00 28.71 -27.21
CA PHE A 26 11.70 28.77 -26.56
C PHE A 26 10.84 27.51 -26.85
N VAL A 27 10.79 27.11 -28.14
CA VAL A 27 10.06 25.89 -28.52
C VAL A 27 10.69 24.65 -27.92
N ALA A 28 12.03 24.55 -27.90
CA ALA A 28 12.71 23.42 -27.23
C ALA A 28 12.40 23.36 -25.72
N GLY A 29 12.33 24.52 -25.05
CA GLY A 29 11.90 24.62 -23.64
C GLY A 29 10.49 24.12 -23.43
N LEU A 30 9.55 24.48 -24.29
CA LEU A 30 8.15 24.00 -24.22
C LEU A 30 8.07 22.49 -24.43
N PHE A 31 8.81 21.93 -25.39
CA PHE A 31 8.83 20.48 -25.61
C PHE A 31 9.37 19.73 -24.40
N ASN A 32 10.46 20.20 -23.80
CA ASN A 32 11.01 19.58 -22.59
C ASN A 32 10.03 19.64 -21.41
N ALA A 33 9.37 20.78 -21.19
CA ALA A 33 8.36 20.92 -20.15
C ALA A 33 7.18 19.96 -20.38
N SER A 34 6.66 19.89 -21.62
CA SER A 34 5.55 18.99 -21.98
C SER A 34 5.93 17.52 -21.80
N THR A 35 7.13 17.12 -22.21
CA THR A 35 7.61 15.73 -22.04
C THR A 35 7.71 15.36 -20.56
N ASN A 36 8.20 16.26 -19.71
CA ASN A 36 8.27 16.03 -18.26
C ASN A 36 6.87 15.86 -17.64
N VAL A 37 5.90 16.67 -18.03
CA VAL A 37 4.51 16.55 -17.57
C VAL A 37 3.91 15.22 -18.00
N ILE A 38 4.07 14.83 -19.26
CA ILE A 38 3.54 13.56 -19.79
C ILE A 38 4.15 12.36 -19.06
N THR A 39 5.46 12.35 -18.84
CA THR A 39 6.15 11.25 -18.16
C THR A 39 5.74 11.14 -16.69
N THR A 40 5.64 12.26 -15.98
CA THR A 40 5.20 12.29 -14.59
C THR A 40 3.74 11.87 -14.47
N SER A 41 2.87 12.38 -15.32
CA SER A 41 1.45 11.98 -15.34
C SER A 41 1.29 10.49 -15.64
N GLY A 42 2.09 9.94 -16.57
CA GLY A 42 2.09 8.50 -16.87
C GLY A 42 2.50 7.64 -15.67
N LYS A 43 3.50 8.06 -14.89
CA LYS A 43 3.89 7.39 -13.64
C LYS A 43 2.76 7.41 -12.62
N HIS A 44 2.07 8.54 -12.48
CA HIS A 44 0.94 8.67 -11.56
C HIS A 44 -0.22 7.76 -11.94
N ILE A 45 -0.58 7.70 -13.21
CA ILE A 45 -1.63 6.79 -13.70
C ILE A 45 -1.25 5.32 -13.43
N ASP A 46 0.02 4.95 -13.62
CA ASP A 46 0.47 3.58 -13.35
C ASP A 46 0.39 3.25 -11.84
N THR A 47 0.85 4.15 -10.96
CA THR A 47 0.73 3.93 -9.50
C THR A 47 -0.71 3.89 -9.03
N ASP A 48 -1.59 4.74 -9.57
CA ASP A 48 -3.03 4.72 -9.27
C ASP A 48 -3.65 3.37 -9.68
N ALA A 49 -3.28 2.85 -10.85
CA ALA A 49 -3.73 1.55 -11.34
C ALA A 49 -3.23 0.38 -10.48
N GLN A 50 -2.10 0.51 -9.78
CA GLN A 50 -1.56 -0.49 -8.87
C GLN A 50 -2.17 -0.40 -7.46
N ALA A 51 -2.40 0.80 -6.96
CA ALA A 51 -2.92 1.03 -5.61
C ALA A 51 -4.42 0.74 -5.51
N ARG A 52 -5.19 1.14 -6.52
CA ARG A 52 -6.66 1.02 -6.52
C ARG A 52 -7.15 -0.42 -6.31
N PRO A 53 -6.67 -1.45 -7.04
CA PRO A 53 -7.13 -2.83 -6.82
C PRO A 53 -6.91 -3.34 -5.40
N VAL A 54 -5.79 -2.96 -4.76
CA VAL A 54 -5.50 -3.31 -3.37
C VAL A 54 -6.53 -2.69 -2.43
N LEU A 55 -6.76 -1.39 -2.56
CA LEU A 55 -7.70 -0.65 -1.71
C LEU A 55 -9.15 -1.08 -1.96
N ASP A 56 -9.53 -1.39 -3.20
CA ASP A 56 -10.87 -1.86 -3.54
C ASP A 56 -11.09 -3.29 -3.03
N ARG A 57 -10.07 -4.15 -3.09
CA ARG A 57 -10.16 -5.49 -2.50
C ARG A 57 -10.28 -5.43 -0.97
N LEU A 58 -9.47 -4.59 -0.33
CA LEU A 58 -9.59 -4.30 1.10
C LEU A 58 -10.99 -3.81 1.46
N ALA A 59 -11.58 -2.92 0.66
CA ALA A 59 -12.93 -2.40 0.89
C ALA A 59 -13.97 -3.52 0.92
N VAL A 60 -13.88 -4.47 -0.02
CA VAL A 60 -14.80 -5.62 -0.08
C VAL A 60 -14.63 -6.51 1.14
N ASP A 61 -13.38 -6.85 1.50
CA ASP A 61 -13.10 -7.75 2.62
C ASP A 61 -13.48 -7.13 3.97
N LEU A 62 -13.18 -5.84 4.18
CA LEU A 62 -13.54 -5.12 5.40
C LEU A 62 -15.05 -4.87 5.53
N ALA A 63 -15.76 -4.64 4.42
CA ALA A 63 -17.21 -4.51 4.44
C ALA A 63 -17.91 -5.82 4.88
N GLN A 64 -17.26 -6.96 4.69
CA GLN A 64 -17.71 -8.29 5.09
C GLN A 64 -17.07 -8.77 6.39
N MET A 65 -16.33 -7.92 7.09
CA MET A 65 -15.65 -8.26 8.34
C MET A 65 -16.67 -8.69 9.41
N VAL A 66 -16.36 -9.79 10.10
CA VAL A 66 -17.15 -10.27 11.23
C VAL A 66 -16.78 -9.42 12.45
N LYS A 67 -17.75 -8.61 12.91
CA LYS A 67 -17.60 -7.72 14.05
C LYS A 67 -18.35 -8.27 15.27
N ARG A 68 -17.71 -9.15 16.00
CA ARG A 68 -18.23 -9.73 17.23
C ARG A 68 -17.17 -9.65 18.31
N THR A 69 -17.58 -9.42 19.54
CA THR A 69 -16.67 -9.39 20.69
C THR A 69 -16.05 -10.76 20.99
N GLU A 70 -16.72 -11.83 20.56
CA GLU A 70 -16.27 -13.21 20.75
C GLU A 70 -15.35 -13.72 19.66
N VAL A 71 -15.09 -12.91 18.64
CA VAL A 71 -14.27 -13.31 17.48
C VAL A 71 -12.91 -12.65 17.58
N ASP A 72 -11.87 -13.47 17.51
CA ASP A 72 -10.49 -13.00 17.46
C ASP A 72 -10.25 -12.13 16.22
N TYR A 73 -9.48 -11.10 16.39
CA TYR A 73 -8.96 -10.25 15.33
C TYR A 73 -7.47 -9.99 15.56
N TYR A 74 -6.74 -9.80 14.48
CA TYR A 74 -5.31 -9.55 14.58
C TYR A 74 -5.06 -8.08 14.83
N LEU A 75 -4.42 -7.83 15.95
CA LEU A 75 -3.92 -6.50 16.25
C LEU A 75 -2.64 -6.25 15.49
N LYS A 76 -2.49 -5.01 15.08
CA LYS A 76 -1.30 -4.43 14.49
C LYS A 76 -0.03 -5.04 15.10
N SER A 77 0.66 -5.80 14.31
CA SER A 77 1.96 -6.33 14.67
C SER A 77 2.94 -5.93 13.58
N PRO A 78 3.98 -5.16 13.92
CA PRO A 78 5.05 -4.96 12.98
C PRO A 78 5.61 -6.33 12.64
N SER A 79 5.62 -6.70 11.38
CA SER A 79 6.19 -7.97 10.94
C SER A 79 7.71 -7.87 11.04
N ALA A 80 8.33 -8.53 12.01
CA ALA A 80 9.74 -8.86 11.87
C ALA A 80 9.85 -9.91 10.74
N PRO A 81 10.77 -9.81 9.78
CA PRO A 81 11.97 -8.98 9.72
C PRO A 81 11.85 -7.69 8.92
N GLN A 82 10.67 -7.25 8.49
CA GLN A 82 10.49 -5.95 7.83
C GLN A 82 9.92 -4.92 8.80
N PRO A 83 10.79 -4.21 9.57
CA PRO A 83 10.33 -3.13 10.41
C PRO A 83 9.52 -2.12 9.60
N GLY A 84 8.42 -1.68 10.16
CA GLY A 84 7.61 -0.66 9.55
C GLY A 84 6.47 -1.15 8.65
N ASN A 85 6.36 -2.42 8.29
CA ASN A 85 5.18 -2.94 7.60
C ASN A 85 4.25 -3.64 8.57
N ASP A 86 2.99 -3.23 8.57
CA ASP A 86 1.95 -3.89 9.35
C ASP A 86 1.50 -5.20 8.71
N GLN A 87 0.96 -6.06 9.54
CA GLN A 87 0.18 -7.21 9.13
C GLN A 87 -1.24 -7.05 9.67
N MET A 88 -2.24 -7.21 8.80
CA MET A 88 -3.65 -7.17 9.15
C MET A 88 -4.25 -8.55 8.94
N ALA A 89 -5.06 -9.02 9.89
CA ALA A 89 -5.85 -10.24 9.71
C ALA A 89 -7.18 -10.14 10.46
N PHE A 90 -8.23 -10.71 9.87
CA PHE A 90 -9.58 -10.70 10.43
C PHE A 90 -10.45 -11.77 9.78
N PHE A 91 -11.55 -12.12 10.42
CA PHE A 91 -12.56 -12.97 9.81
C PHE A 91 -13.51 -12.16 8.93
N ALA A 92 -13.83 -12.69 7.76
CA ALA A 92 -14.75 -12.06 6.84
C ALA A 92 -15.72 -13.08 6.23
N GLN A 93 -16.93 -12.64 5.89
CA GLN A 93 -17.94 -13.41 5.17
C GLN A 93 -17.65 -13.37 3.66
N VAL A 94 -16.42 -13.71 3.30
CA VAL A 94 -15.99 -13.86 1.91
C VAL A 94 -15.61 -15.31 1.67
N SER A 95 -15.84 -15.78 0.45
CA SER A 95 -15.45 -17.13 0.06
C SER A 95 -13.94 -17.27 0.15
N GLY A 96 -13.50 -18.27 0.90
CA GLY A 96 -12.10 -18.65 1.03
C GLY A 96 -11.88 -20.07 0.54
N TYR A 97 -10.64 -20.35 0.22
CA TYR A 97 -10.17 -21.64 -0.24
C TYR A 97 -9.33 -22.31 0.84
N TYR A 98 -9.51 -23.60 1.00
CA TYR A 98 -8.67 -24.41 1.88
C TYR A 98 -7.80 -25.30 1.03
N PRO A 99 -6.51 -24.99 0.86
CA PRO A 99 -5.64 -25.64 -0.15
C PRO A 99 -5.50 -27.15 0.01
N SER A 100 -5.37 -27.62 1.27
CA SER A 100 -5.10 -29.04 1.55
C SER A 100 -6.24 -29.99 1.20
N ILE A 101 -7.48 -29.51 1.16
CA ILE A 101 -8.66 -30.34 0.88
C ILE A 101 -9.51 -29.85 -0.30
N GLY A 102 -9.14 -28.71 -0.92
CA GLY A 102 -9.86 -28.14 -2.06
C GLY A 102 -11.27 -27.67 -1.76
N SER A 103 -11.69 -27.58 -0.50
CA SER A 103 -13.03 -27.12 -0.14
C SER A 103 -13.11 -25.61 -0.06
N GLN A 104 -14.29 -25.08 -0.41
CA GLN A 104 -14.62 -23.66 -0.26
C GLN A 104 -15.45 -23.44 1.01
N SER A 105 -15.22 -22.32 1.67
CA SER A 105 -15.99 -21.91 2.83
C SER A 105 -16.55 -20.49 2.61
N PRO A 106 -17.78 -20.20 3.06
CA PRO A 106 -18.35 -18.86 2.99
C PRO A 106 -17.73 -17.88 4.01
N ILE A 107 -16.98 -18.39 4.99
CA ILE A 107 -16.26 -17.58 5.98
C ILE A 107 -14.78 -17.91 5.87
N SER A 108 -13.98 -16.88 5.87
CA SER A 108 -12.52 -17.01 5.71
C SER A 108 -11.77 -16.19 6.75
N LEU A 109 -10.58 -16.68 7.09
CA LEU A 109 -9.52 -15.84 7.61
C LEU A 109 -8.94 -15.05 6.44
N VAL A 110 -9.04 -13.74 6.50
CA VAL A 110 -8.42 -12.82 5.54
C VAL A 110 -7.22 -12.18 6.20
N ALA A 111 -6.08 -12.17 5.51
CA ALA A 111 -4.90 -11.46 5.98
C ALA A 111 -4.25 -10.67 4.84
N TYR A 112 -3.65 -9.54 5.21
CA TYR A 112 -2.86 -8.68 4.32
C TYR A 112 -1.51 -8.41 4.96
N ARG A 113 -0.45 -8.47 4.17
CA ARG A 113 0.91 -8.12 4.59
C ARG A 113 1.76 -7.71 3.40
N VAL A 114 2.87 -7.05 3.63
CA VAL A 114 3.96 -6.98 2.65
C VAL A 114 4.84 -8.20 2.87
N ASN A 115 5.12 -8.96 1.80
CA ASN A 115 5.95 -10.15 1.91
C ASN A 115 7.40 -9.77 2.27
N SER A 116 7.92 -10.37 3.33
CA SER A 116 9.27 -10.12 3.87
C SER A 116 10.29 -11.22 3.55
N ASP A 117 9.87 -12.29 2.87
CA ASP A 117 10.76 -13.36 2.47
C ASP A 117 11.55 -12.98 1.22
N SER A 118 12.84 -12.71 1.39
CA SER A 118 13.74 -12.30 0.31
C SER A 118 13.97 -13.39 -0.75
N SER A 119 13.61 -14.64 -0.47
CA SER A 119 13.66 -15.74 -1.43
C SER A 119 12.40 -15.85 -2.28
N SER A 120 11.32 -15.18 -1.88
CA SER A 120 10.02 -15.20 -2.56
C SER A 120 9.99 -14.24 -3.76
N GLN A 121 9.30 -14.65 -4.82
CA GLN A 121 8.97 -13.76 -5.93
C GLN A 121 8.01 -12.62 -5.54
N ALA A 122 7.32 -12.77 -4.41
CA ALA A 122 6.44 -11.77 -3.83
C ALA A 122 7.14 -10.80 -2.87
N PHE A 123 8.46 -10.90 -2.70
CA PHE A 123 9.23 -10.01 -1.82
C PHE A 123 8.94 -8.53 -2.08
N ASN A 124 8.74 -7.75 -1.03
CA ASN A 124 8.35 -6.34 -1.09
C ASN A 124 7.05 -6.06 -1.88
N LYS A 125 6.10 -6.99 -1.87
CA LYS A 125 4.79 -6.81 -2.51
C LYS A 125 3.68 -7.07 -1.50
N VAL A 126 2.57 -6.34 -1.63
CA VAL A 126 1.38 -6.65 -0.84
C VAL A 126 0.75 -7.94 -1.35
N GLU A 127 0.54 -8.83 -0.42
CA GLU A 127 -0.11 -10.11 -0.64
C GLU A 127 -1.31 -10.30 0.29
N ARG A 128 -2.27 -11.10 -0.14
CA ARG A 128 -3.52 -11.40 0.53
C ARG A 128 -3.68 -12.90 0.72
N LEU A 129 -4.09 -13.28 1.91
CA LEU A 129 -4.59 -14.61 2.24
C LEU A 129 -6.12 -14.57 2.31
N ALA A 130 -6.79 -15.62 1.83
CA ALA A 130 -8.19 -15.89 2.11
C ALA A 130 -8.38 -17.37 2.39
N LYS A 131 -8.10 -17.78 3.61
CA LYS A 131 -8.15 -19.18 4.05
C LYS A 131 -9.55 -19.50 4.55
N GLY A 132 -10.25 -20.42 3.86
CA GLY A 132 -11.59 -20.88 4.26
C GLY A 132 -11.55 -21.58 5.60
N LEU A 133 -12.53 -21.32 6.47
CA LEU A 133 -12.65 -22.00 7.74
C LEU A 133 -13.27 -23.38 7.53
N LEU A 134 -12.62 -24.41 8.05
CA LEU A 134 -13.19 -25.76 8.11
C LEU A 134 -14.14 -25.88 9.30
N TRP A 135 -15.38 -26.19 9.02
CA TRP A 135 -16.44 -26.24 10.02
C TRP A 135 -16.46 -27.55 10.83
N ASN A 136 -15.84 -28.61 10.34
CA ASN A 136 -15.94 -29.97 10.90
C ASN A 136 -14.80 -30.37 11.84
N GLY A 137 -13.88 -29.45 12.17
CA GLY A 137 -12.79 -29.74 13.10
C GLY A 137 -11.77 -30.77 12.59
N GLU A 138 -11.79 -31.13 11.30
CA GLU A 138 -10.74 -31.95 10.72
C GLU A 138 -9.43 -31.16 10.74
N SER A 139 -8.60 -31.53 11.69
CA SER A 139 -7.27 -31.01 11.86
C SER A 139 -6.30 -31.77 10.97
N GLY A 140 -5.90 -31.16 9.88
CA GLY A 140 -4.51 -31.32 9.49
C GLY A 140 -3.62 -30.52 10.47
N SER A 141 -2.38 -30.30 10.17
CA SER A 141 -1.48 -29.41 10.91
C SER A 141 -1.99 -27.95 11.03
N ASP A 142 -3.07 -27.63 10.34
CA ASP A 142 -3.75 -26.35 10.31
C ASP A 142 -4.99 -26.47 11.21
N VAL A 143 -4.84 -26.12 12.47
CA VAL A 143 -5.92 -26.07 13.44
C VAL A 143 -7.01 -25.15 12.92
N PRO A 144 -8.30 -25.59 12.85
CA PRO A 144 -9.39 -24.67 12.60
C PRO A 144 -9.33 -23.57 13.65
N ILE A 145 -9.40 -22.32 13.19
CA ILE A 145 -9.38 -21.19 14.10
C ILE A 145 -10.70 -21.25 14.84
N VAL A 146 -10.63 -21.69 16.08
CA VAL A 146 -11.76 -21.64 16.98
C VAL A 146 -11.85 -20.21 17.47
N PHE A 147 -13.06 -19.66 17.50
CA PHE A 147 -13.34 -18.35 18.06
C PHE A 147 -13.01 -18.33 19.56
N LEU A 148 -11.74 -18.12 19.88
CA LEU A 148 -11.25 -18.03 21.25
C LEU A 148 -10.75 -16.60 21.50
N PRO A 149 -11.49 -15.79 22.26
CA PRO A 149 -11.18 -14.37 22.46
C PRO A 149 -9.86 -14.09 23.20
N LEU A 150 -9.14 -15.09 23.66
CA LEU A 150 -7.97 -14.92 24.51
C LEU A 150 -6.64 -15.40 23.89
N SER A 151 -6.63 -15.90 22.65
CA SER A 151 -5.43 -16.54 22.09
C SER A 151 -4.84 -15.84 20.85
N ILE A 152 -5.23 -14.60 20.59
CA ILE A 152 -4.79 -13.83 19.41
C ILE A 152 -3.28 -13.89 19.22
N ALA A 153 -2.51 -13.58 20.27
CA ALA A 153 -1.05 -13.52 20.20
C ALA A 153 -0.38 -14.87 19.88
N ALA A 154 -1.02 -15.98 20.21
CA ALA A 154 -0.49 -17.32 20.01
C ALA A 154 -1.02 -17.99 18.73
N THR A 155 -2.28 -17.77 18.40
CA THR A 155 -2.97 -18.49 17.32
C THR A 155 -2.82 -17.79 15.96
N TRP A 156 -2.90 -16.46 15.92
CA TRP A 156 -2.85 -15.71 14.68
C TRP A 156 -1.54 -15.83 13.90
N PRO A 157 -0.35 -15.76 14.52
CA PRO A 157 0.90 -15.93 13.79
C PRO A 157 0.98 -17.27 13.06
N ALA A 158 0.52 -18.36 13.69
CA ALA A 158 0.49 -19.66 13.05
C ALA A 158 -0.55 -19.76 11.94
N ALA A 159 -1.74 -19.19 12.15
CA ALA A 159 -2.83 -19.20 11.18
C ALA A 159 -2.56 -18.34 9.95
N THR A 160 -1.85 -17.24 10.11
CA THR A 160 -1.45 -16.32 9.02
C THR A 160 -0.11 -16.66 8.39
N ASN A 161 0.59 -17.68 8.89
CA ASN A 161 1.82 -18.17 8.29
C ASN A 161 1.51 -19.06 7.09
N SER A 162 2.32 -18.94 6.05
CA SER A 162 2.17 -19.71 4.80
C SER A 162 2.83 -21.10 4.82
N ALA A 163 3.29 -21.60 5.96
CA ALA A 163 3.85 -22.94 6.06
C ALA A 163 2.75 -24.00 6.26
N PRO A 164 2.84 -25.21 5.69
CA PRO A 164 3.97 -25.80 4.97
C PRO A 164 3.95 -25.61 3.45
N ASP A 165 2.89 -25.02 2.87
CA ASP A 165 2.84 -24.77 1.42
C ASP A 165 2.81 -23.26 1.13
N PRO A 166 3.99 -22.62 1.02
CA PRO A 166 4.10 -21.18 0.85
C PRO A 166 3.52 -20.67 -0.49
N GLN A 167 3.17 -21.56 -1.42
CA GLN A 167 2.67 -21.16 -2.73
C GLN A 167 1.13 -21.11 -2.80
N ALA A 168 0.44 -21.75 -1.86
CA ALA A 168 -1.00 -21.96 -1.94
C ALA A 168 -1.84 -20.93 -1.19
N ASP A 169 -1.27 -20.24 -0.19
CA ASP A 169 -2.06 -19.47 0.76
C ASP A 169 -2.15 -17.98 0.44
N TYR A 170 -1.04 -17.37 0.03
CA TYR A 170 -0.97 -15.95 -0.28
C TYR A 170 -0.93 -15.66 -1.77
N GLU A 171 -1.76 -14.73 -2.23
CA GLU A 171 -1.73 -14.18 -3.58
C GLU A 171 -1.22 -12.74 -3.59
N SER A 172 -0.37 -12.38 -4.54
CA SER A 172 0.08 -11.00 -4.70
C SER A 172 -1.04 -10.16 -5.30
N VAL A 173 -1.59 -9.24 -4.50
CA VAL A 173 -2.66 -8.31 -4.91
C VAL A 173 -2.14 -6.91 -5.19
N GLY A 174 -0.94 -6.59 -4.71
CA GLY A 174 -0.29 -5.29 -4.88
C GLY A 174 1.18 -5.42 -5.28
N PRO A 175 1.48 -5.81 -6.54
CA PRO A 175 2.86 -6.12 -6.96
C PRO A 175 3.80 -4.91 -6.93
N GLN A 176 3.28 -3.71 -6.83
CA GLN A 176 4.06 -2.46 -6.75
C GLN A 176 3.85 -1.70 -5.43
N VAL A 177 3.09 -2.28 -4.50
CA VAL A 177 2.86 -1.72 -3.17
C VAL A 177 3.87 -2.33 -2.20
N PHE A 178 4.75 -1.50 -1.64
CA PHE A 178 5.89 -1.95 -0.83
C PHE A 178 5.84 -1.51 0.63
N ARG A 179 4.90 -0.62 0.98
CA ARG A 179 4.67 -0.17 2.34
C ARG A 179 3.18 -0.25 2.64
N PHE A 180 2.83 -0.81 3.78
CA PHE A 180 1.47 -1.01 4.25
C PHE A 180 1.41 -0.69 5.75
N GLU A 181 0.52 0.21 6.12
CA GLU A 181 0.29 0.66 7.49
C GLU A 181 -1.19 0.87 7.71
N TYR A 182 -1.69 0.60 8.91
CA TYR A 182 -3.08 0.91 9.26
C TYR A 182 -3.24 1.30 10.72
N TYR A 183 -4.31 2.03 11.00
CA TYR A 183 -4.69 2.46 12.32
C TYR A 183 -6.22 2.61 12.40
N TYR A 184 -6.73 2.89 13.57
CA TYR A 184 -8.16 2.88 13.83
C TYR A 184 -8.68 4.29 14.09
N LEU A 185 -9.86 4.60 13.52
CA LEU A 185 -10.69 5.72 13.92
C LEU A 185 -11.78 5.18 14.85
N LEU A 186 -11.80 5.66 16.06
CA LEU A 186 -12.79 5.28 17.07
C LEU A 186 -14.06 6.13 16.96
N LYS A 187 -15.17 5.65 17.51
CA LYS A 187 -16.47 6.35 17.53
C LYS A 187 -16.45 7.67 18.30
N ASN A 188 -15.51 7.83 19.25
CA ASN A 188 -15.27 9.07 19.95
C ASN A 188 -14.50 10.12 19.13
N GLY A 189 -14.11 9.77 17.89
CA GLY A 189 -13.32 10.62 16.98
C GLY A 189 -11.81 10.56 17.19
N ALA A 190 -11.33 9.77 18.16
CA ALA A 190 -9.89 9.58 18.39
C ALA A 190 -9.30 8.59 17.40
N PHE A 191 -8.02 8.78 17.07
CA PHE A 191 -7.21 7.79 16.35
C PHE A 191 -6.45 6.92 17.35
N SER A 192 -6.31 5.63 17.05
CA SER A 192 -5.73 4.66 17.95
C SER A 192 -5.00 3.54 17.20
N ASP A 193 -4.00 2.95 17.86
CA ASP A 193 -3.38 1.70 17.42
C ASP A 193 -4.22 0.47 17.75
N THR A 194 -5.23 0.64 18.59
CA THR A 194 -6.13 -0.43 19.01
C THR A 194 -7.55 -0.15 18.56
N PRO A 195 -8.36 -1.17 18.23
CA PRO A 195 -9.74 -0.97 17.80
C PRO A 195 -10.71 -0.68 18.97
N TRP A 196 -10.21 -0.57 20.19
CA TRP A 196 -10.98 -0.21 21.40
C TRP A 196 -10.51 1.10 21.99
N ASP A 197 -11.39 1.75 22.74
CA ASP A 197 -11.10 2.98 23.47
C ASP A 197 -10.48 2.69 24.85
N ALA A 198 -9.14 2.71 24.89
CA ALA A 198 -8.41 2.52 26.13
C ALA A 198 -8.67 3.64 27.16
N ALA A 199 -9.02 4.86 26.70
CA ALA A 199 -9.37 5.97 27.61
C ALA A 199 -10.73 5.75 28.30
N ALA A 200 -11.64 5.00 27.68
CA ALA A 200 -12.89 4.55 28.30
C ALA A 200 -12.70 3.28 29.17
N GLY A 201 -11.48 2.77 29.30
CA GLY A 201 -11.19 1.54 30.04
C GLY A 201 -11.49 0.27 29.26
N HIS A 202 -11.74 0.36 27.97
CA HIS A 202 -11.97 -0.80 27.12
C HIS A 202 -10.65 -1.47 26.78
N VAL A 203 -10.70 -2.77 26.59
CA VAL A 203 -9.55 -3.64 26.30
C VAL A 203 -9.90 -4.63 25.19
N ASN A 204 -8.99 -5.52 24.84
CA ASN A 204 -9.14 -6.49 23.76
C ASN A 204 -10.45 -7.30 23.79
N ILE A 205 -10.96 -7.65 24.97
CA ILE A 205 -12.25 -8.37 25.11
C ILE A 205 -13.45 -7.56 24.59
N ASN A 206 -13.32 -6.24 24.51
CA ASN A 206 -14.36 -5.38 23.96
C ASN A 206 -14.41 -5.41 22.42
N GLY A 207 -13.42 -6.03 21.80
CA GLY A 207 -13.35 -6.25 20.36
C GLY A 207 -13.36 -4.94 19.58
N THR A 208 -14.21 -4.90 18.56
CA THR A 208 -14.33 -3.77 17.63
C THR A 208 -15.50 -2.85 17.94
N GLN A 209 -16.04 -2.90 19.18
CA GLN A 209 -17.25 -2.13 19.54
C GLN A 209 -17.07 -0.61 19.41
N ASP A 210 -15.87 -0.10 19.65
CA ASP A 210 -15.55 1.33 19.58
C ASP A 210 -15.12 1.78 18.18
N LEU A 211 -14.96 0.84 17.26
CA LEU A 211 -14.41 1.10 15.95
C LEU A 211 -15.43 1.77 15.02
N ALA A 212 -15.06 2.92 14.45
CA ALA A 212 -15.82 3.62 13.43
C ALA A 212 -15.28 3.34 12.01
N ALA A 213 -13.95 3.38 11.86
CA ALA A 213 -13.29 3.10 10.59
C ALA A 213 -11.90 2.54 10.79
N ILE A 214 -11.42 1.79 9.81
CA ILE A 214 -10.02 1.40 9.66
C ILE A 214 -9.41 2.33 8.60
N VAL A 215 -8.31 2.99 8.94
CA VAL A 215 -7.56 3.86 8.04
C VAL A 215 -6.36 3.08 7.55
N VAL A 216 -6.23 2.95 6.25
CA VAL A 216 -5.11 2.22 5.62
C VAL A 216 -4.33 3.18 4.76
N THR A 217 -3.01 3.19 4.97
CA THR A 217 -2.04 3.96 4.19
C THR A 217 -1.10 3.00 3.48
N ILE A 218 -0.93 3.19 2.19
CA ILE A 218 -0.02 2.39 1.37
C ILE A 218 0.90 3.28 0.55
N ALA A 219 2.11 2.80 0.27
CA ALA A 219 3.00 3.42 -0.70
C ALA A 219 3.23 2.48 -1.89
N ALA A 220 3.03 3.01 -3.09
CA ALA A 220 3.21 2.30 -4.35
C ALA A 220 4.25 2.98 -5.23
N ILE A 221 4.95 2.18 -6.03
CA ILE A 221 5.95 2.64 -7.01
C ILE A 221 5.50 2.25 -8.41
N ASP A 222 5.67 3.13 -9.40
CA ASP A 222 5.38 2.77 -10.79
C ASP A 222 6.35 1.70 -11.33
N LYS A 223 5.91 0.91 -12.32
CA LYS A 223 6.68 -0.21 -12.87
C LYS A 223 8.03 0.21 -13.45
N LYS A 224 8.11 1.37 -14.10
CA LYS A 224 9.35 1.86 -14.72
C LYS A 224 10.35 2.28 -13.64
N SER A 225 9.89 2.99 -12.62
CA SER A 225 10.73 3.38 -11.49
C SER A 225 11.16 2.16 -10.66
N ARG A 226 10.30 1.14 -10.52
CA ARG A 226 10.62 -0.10 -9.79
C ARG A 226 11.85 -0.83 -10.35
N VAL A 227 12.04 -0.83 -11.66
CA VAL A 227 13.21 -1.45 -12.32
C VAL A 227 14.53 -0.75 -11.96
N LEU A 228 14.47 0.52 -11.57
CA LEU A 228 15.64 1.32 -11.19
C LEU A 228 16.05 1.15 -9.72
N VAL A 229 15.28 0.39 -8.94
CA VAL A 229 15.45 0.24 -7.50
C VAL A 229 15.65 -1.23 -7.16
N THR A 230 16.67 -1.52 -6.36
CA THR A 230 16.89 -2.86 -5.82
C THR A 230 15.93 -3.14 -4.66
N ASP A 231 15.69 -4.41 -4.36
CA ASP A 231 14.86 -4.80 -3.22
C ASP A 231 15.40 -4.27 -1.88
N SER A 232 16.73 -4.30 -1.69
CA SER A 232 17.38 -3.76 -0.50
C SER A 232 17.14 -2.24 -0.34
N GLN A 233 17.22 -1.48 -1.43
CA GLN A 233 16.93 -0.04 -1.42
C GLN A 233 15.47 0.23 -1.06
N LEU A 234 14.55 -0.57 -1.59
CA LEU A 234 13.12 -0.44 -1.31
C LEU A 234 12.79 -0.79 0.14
N THR A 235 13.41 -1.84 0.68
CA THR A 235 13.29 -2.21 2.10
C THR A 235 13.84 -1.11 3.02
N THR A 236 14.99 -0.52 2.66
CA THR A 236 15.58 0.59 3.42
C THR A 236 14.67 1.82 3.41
N LEU A 237 14.08 2.14 2.27
CA LEU A 237 13.10 3.23 2.17
C LEU A 237 11.86 2.92 3.02
N ALA A 238 11.28 1.73 2.90
CA ALA A 238 10.11 1.32 3.69
C ALA A 238 10.39 1.43 5.20
N ALA A 239 11.57 1.01 5.66
CA ALA A 239 11.98 1.11 7.06
C ALA A 239 12.19 2.55 7.55
N SER A 240 12.46 3.50 6.64
CA SER A 240 12.58 4.93 6.99
C SER A 240 11.24 5.65 7.08
N MET A 241 10.17 5.04 6.57
CA MET A 241 8.81 5.58 6.62
C MET A 241 8.21 5.27 8.00
N ALA A 242 7.81 6.31 8.72
CA ALA A 242 7.32 6.21 10.09
C ALA A 242 6.12 5.27 10.21
N ASP A 243 6.05 4.55 11.33
CA ASP A 243 4.83 3.87 11.75
C ASP A 243 3.85 4.89 12.33
N TYR A 244 2.56 4.56 12.32
CA TYR A 244 1.56 5.38 12.98
C TYR A 244 1.84 5.46 14.49
N SER A 245 1.60 6.62 15.07
CA SER A 245 1.60 6.82 16.51
C SER A 245 0.37 7.61 16.96
N ALA A 246 -0.10 7.33 18.18
CA ALA A 246 -1.33 7.95 18.72
C ALA A 246 -1.32 9.49 18.82
N ALA A 247 -0.16 10.12 18.65
CA ALA A 247 -0.03 11.57 18.60
C ALA A 247 -0.31 12.18 17.21
N MET A 248 -0.41 11.35 16.16
CA MET A 248 -0.62 11.78 14.78
C MET A 248 -2.07 12.18 14.54
N ARG A 249 -2.23 13.21 13.71
CA ARG A 249 -3.52 13.65 13.18
C ARG A 249 -3.77 13.04 11.78
N PRO A 250 -5.00 13.14 11.26
CA PRO A 250 -5.28 12.74 9.88
C PRO A 250 -4.34 13.40 8.89
N GLY A 251 -3.73 12.59 8.01
CA GLY A 251 -2.79 13.06 7.00
C GLY A 251 -1.34 13.25 7.47
N ASP A 252 -1.06 13.24 8.77
CA ASP A 252 0.32 13.40 9.28
C ASP A 252 1.21 12.24 8.83
N LEU A 253 0.68 11.02 8.81
CA LEU A 253 1.41 9.84 8.35
C LEU A 253 1.82 9.99 6.89
N CYS A 254 0.90 10.42 6.02
CA CYS A 254 1.19 10.69 4.61
C CYS A 254 2.26 11.78 4.45
N ALA A 255 2.18 12.85 5.24
CA ALA A 255 3.16 13.93 5.20
C ALA A 255 4.56 13.48 5.66
N GLN A 256 4.63 12.65 6.70
CA GLN A 256 5.89 12.08 7.17
C GLN A 256 6.50 11.12 6.14
N TRP A 257 5.69 10.27 5.52
CA TRP A 257 6.15 9.39 4.45
C TRP A 257 6.63 10.17 3.23
N GLN A 258 5.91 11.22 2.83
CA GLN A 258 6.37 12.09 1.75
C GLN A 258 7.71 12.73 2.08
N SER A 259 7.89 13.20 3.31
CA SER A 259 9.16 13.76 3.78
C SER A 259 10.29 12.72 3.76
N ALA A 260 10.02 11.48 4.17
CA ALA A 260 10.99 10.38 4.12
C ALA A 260 11.41 10.05 2.68
N ILE A 261 10.45 10.05 1.74
CA ILE A 261 10.72 9.86 0.30
C ILE A 261 11.60 11.00 -0.23
N ASP A 262 11.24 12.25 0.04
CA ASP A 262 11.93 13.43 -0.47
C ASP A 262 13.37 13.54 0.06
N GLN A 263 13.62 13.07 1.29
CA GLN A 263 14.92 13.09 1.95
C GLN A 263 15.75 11.83 1.70
N SER A 264 15.15 10.80 1.09
CA SER A 264 15.85 9.53 0.88
C SER A 264 17.04 9.66 -0.05
N ASN A 265 18.17 9.12 0.40
CA ASN A 265 19.37 8.92 -0.42
C ASN A 265 19.58 7.45 -0.80
N ALA A 266 18.72 6.54 -0.33
CA ALA A 266 18.82 5.11 -0.62
C ALA A 266 18.35 4.77 -2.04
N VAL A 267 17.46 5.59 -2.61
CA VAL A 267 16.81 5.35 -3.90
C VAL A 267 17.15 6.47 -4.89
N PRO A 268 17.39 6.17 -6.17
CA PRO A 268 17.66 7.19 -7.18
C PRO A 268 16.52 8.21 -7.30
N ARG A 269 16.84 9.51 -7.41
CA ARG A 269 15.87 10.61 -7.50
C ARG A 269 14.79 10.41 -8.58
N VAL A 270 15.20 9.86 -9.73
CA VAL A 270 14.26 9.56 -10.84
C VAL A 270 13.23 8.50 -10.45
N ALA A 271 13.60 7.54 -9.60
CA ALA A 271 12.69 6.52 -9.12
C ALA A 271 11.78 7.04 -8.00
N LEU A 272 12.27 7.92 -7.12
CA LEU A 272 11.47 8.55 -6.07
C LEU A 272 10.25 9.31 -6.64
N SER A 273 10.40 9.96 -7.80
CA SER A 273 9.29 10.66 -8.47
C SER A 273 8.16 9.73 -8.94
N GLY A 274 8.39 8.43 -8.95
CA GLY A 274 7.41 7.39 -9.30
C GLY A 274 6.74 6.75 -8.10
N ILE A 275 7.03 7.22 -6.87
CA ILE A 275 6.40 6.72 -5.65
C ILE A 275 5.24 7.64 -5.28
N ARG A 276 4.12 7.05 -4.89
CA ARG A 276 2.94 7.74 -4.38
C ARG A 276 2.39 7.07 -3.14
N ILE A 277 1.81 7.88 -2.28
CA ILE A 277 1.18 7.48 -1.03
C ILE A 277 -0.32 7.61 -1.21
N TYR A 278 -1.06 6.62 -0.73
CA TYR A 278 -2.51 6.59 -0.74
C TYR A 278 -3.01 6.28 0.66
N GLU A 279 -3.98 7.05 1.12
CA GLU A 279 -4.68 6.82 2.38
C GLU A 279 -6.18 6.69 2.11
N ARG A 280 -6.82 5.70 2.73
CA ARG A 280 -8.25 5.49 2.60
C ARG A 280 -8.87 5.07 3.92
N HIS A 281 -10.00 5.69 4.23
CA HIS A 281 -10.82 5.37 5.40
C HIS A 281 -11.89 4.35 5.00
N PHE A 282 -11.92 3.22 5.67
CA PHE A 282 -12.91 2.16 5.51
C PHE A 282 -13.87 2.21 6.68
N HIS A 283 -15.00 2.89 6.49
CA HIS A 283 -16.07 2.91 7.48
C HIS A 283 -16.72 1.52 7.56
N LEU A 284 -16.86 1.03 8.77
CA LEU A 284 -17.48 -0.26 9.02
C LEU A 284 -18.98 -0.06 9.26
N PRO A 285 -19.83 -0.87 8.63
CA PRO A 285 -21.29 -0.76 8.74
C PRO A 285 -21.80 -1.06 10.15
#